data_17a2b628932e925938fb62272a642a09
#
_entry.id   17a2b628932e925938fb62272a642a09
#
_cell.length_a   1.000
_cell.length_b   1.000
_cell.length_c   1.000
_cell.angle_alpha   90.00
_cell.angle_beta   90.00
_cell.angle_gamma   90.00
#
_symmetry.space_group_name_H-M   'P 1'
#
loop_
_entity.id
_entity.type
_entity.pdbx_description
1 polymer ?
#
loop_
_entity_poly.entity_id
_entity_poly.type
_entity_poly.pdbx_seq_one_letter_code
_entity_poly.pdbx_strand_id
1 'polypeptide(L)'
;MSLWTKLKILVQFLASVWEVDTIKQEDIEQMKRRDVLESLLSEVGKSLPELRRILIDERDQYLAFKIRNAPGKSIVAVVGAGHVPGIQSHWEKPIDIESLEQMPPKGKFSVLLKWVFPAVIVGLVGLGFFTSGSVIAAHMIKWWIVAKASLAGLGAAAAFGHPLTILSAVVAAPISPFNPMIKVGFVAGLVEAVLGKPKVKDFETLLEDISSFRGFWRNKITRILLVVVLTNLGSAIGTFVALSLMVKLLA
;
A
#
# COMPACT_ATOMS: atom_id res chain seq x y z
N MET A 1 -12.46 -11.55 5.50
CA MET A 1 -13.25 -10.34 5.12
C MET A 1 -13.72 -10.45 3.68
N SER A 2 -15.01 -10.18 3.43
CA SER A 2 -15.59 -10.19 2.09
C SER A 2 -15.06 -8.99 1.26
N LEU A 3 -15.13 -9.10 -0.07
CA LEU A 3 -14.70 -8.04 -1.00
C LEU A 3 -15.54 -6.77 -0.80
N TRP A 4 -16.82 -6.93 -0.48
CA TRP A 4 -17.75 -5.84 -0.18
C TRP A 4 -17.38 -5.07 1.10
N THR A 5 -16.95 -5.79 2.15
CA THR A 5 -16.47 -5.16 3.40
C THR A 5 -15.19 -4.35 3.16
N LYS A 6 -14.27 -4.85 2.34
CA LYS A 6 -13.04 -4.12 1.96
C LYS A 6 -13.36 -2.85 1.19
N LEU A 7 -14.30 -2.92 0.24
CA LEU A 7 -14.73 -1.77 -0.55
C LEU A 7 -15.41 -0.71 0.34
N LYS A 8 -16.28 -1.14 1.26
CA LYS A 8 -16.95 -0.24 2.21
C LYS A 8 -15.95 0.49 3.10
N ILE A 9 -14.95 -0.22 3.64
CA ILE A 9 -13.87 0.38 4.45
C ILE A 9 -13.06 1.38 3.61
N LEU A 10 -12.73 1.04 2.37
CA LEU A 10 -11.99 1.94 1.48
C LEU A 10 -12.78 3.22 1.19
N VAL A 11 -14.08 3.10 0.89
CA VAL A 11 -14.94 4.27 0.64
C VAL A 11 -15.10 5.12 1.90
N GLN A 12 -15.28 4.52 3.06
CA GLN A 12 -15.34 5.25 4.33
C GLN A 12 -14.02 5.95 4.66
N PHE A 13 -12.89 5.29 4.41
CA PHE A 13 -11.57 5.89 4.59
C PHE A 13 -11.34 7.08 3.64
N LEU A 14 -11.73 6.95 2.37
CA LEU A 14 -11.63 8.05 1.40
C LEU A 14 -12.57 9.21 1.76
N ALA A 15 -13.77 8.92 2.26
CA ALA A 15 -14.70 9.95 2.73
C ALA A 15 -14.15 10.69 3.96
N SER A 16 -13.58 9.96 4.93
CA SER A 16 -12.99 10.57 6.14
C SER A 16 -11.77 11.44 5.84
N VAL A 17 -10.99 11.12 4.81
CA VAL A 17 -9.86 11.98 4.37
C VAL A 17 -10.36 13.33 3.82
N TRP A 18 -11.57 13.37 3.25
CA TRP A 18 -12.17 14.61 2.74
C TRP A 18 -12.74 15.51 3.84
N GLU A 19 -13.07 14.92 5.01
CA GLU A 19 -13.61 15.63 6.18
C GLU A 19 -12.52 16.18 7.15
N VAL A 20 -11.24 15.96 6.87
CA VAL A 20 -10.11 16.36 7.75
C VAL A 20 -9.88 17.87 7.84
N ASP A 21 -10.80 18.70 7.37
CA ASP A 21 -10.54 20.13 7.18
C ASP A 21 -10.48 21.00 8.45
N THR A 22 -10.63 20.45 9.67
CA THR A 22 -10.46 21.27 10.89
C THR A 22 -10.22 20.45 12.17
N ILE A 23 -9.17 19.68 12.27
CA ILE A 23 -8.75 19.17 13.58
C ILE A 23 -7.95 20.29 14.28
N LYS A 24 -8.60 20.96 15.23
CA LYS A 24 -7.93 21.96 16.09
C LYS A 24 -7.03 21.26 17.10
N GLN A 25 -5.98 21.94 17.53
CA GLN A 25 -5.03 21.42 18.52
C GLN A 25 -5.72 21.05 19.85
N GLU A 26 -6.84 21.73 20.17
CA GLU A 26 -7.72 21.46 21.31
C GLU A 26 -8.44 20.09 21.18
N ASP A 27 -8.81 19.71 19.95
CA ASP A 27 -9.44 18.40 19.68
C ASP A 27 -8.43 17.25 19.87
N ILE A 28 -7.16 17.49 19.52
CA ILE A 28 -6.06 16.52 19.73
C ILE A 28 -5.82 16.35 21.25
N GLU A 29 -5.87 17.41 22.03
CA GLU A 29 -5.72 17.31 23.49
C GLU A 29 -6.92 16.62 24.16
N GLN A 30 -8.12 16.84 23.65
CA GLN A 30 -9.30 16.08 24.10
C GLN A 30 -9.21 14.60 23.69
N MET A 31 -8.72 14.28 22.49
CA MET A 31 -8.48 12.89 22.05
C MET A 31 -7.42 12.15 22.89
N LYS A 32 -6.51 12.86 23.53
CA LYS A 32 -5.55 12.27 24.47
C LYS A 32 -6.19 11.83 25.79
N ARG A 33 -7.40 12.28 26.12
CA ARG A 33 -8.12 11.80 27.31
C ARG A 33 -8.52 10.35 27.11
N ARG A 34 -8.23 9.55 28.12
CA ARG A 34 -8.47 8.09 28.13
C ARG A 34 -9.91 7.74 27.74
N ASP A 35 -10.87 8.51 28.23
CA ASP A 35 -12.31 8.26 28.02
C ASP A 35 -12.73 8.44 26.55
N VAL A 36 -12.16 9.40 25.83
CA VAL A 36 -12.47 9.65 24.41
C VAL A 36 -11.87 8.56 23.56
N LEU A 37 -10.63 8.14 23.84
CA LEU A 37 -9.98 7.05 23.12
C LEU A 37 -10.74 5.73 23.33
N GLU A 38 -11.16 5.42 24.55
CA GLU A 38 -11.98 4.23 24.86
C GLU A 38 -13.33 4.26 24.13
N SER A 39 -13.99 5.43 24.04
CA SER A 39 -15.26 5.55 23.32
C SER A 39 -15.09 5.34 21.83
N LEU A 40 -14.06 5.92 21.20
CA LEU A 40 -13.73 5.72 19.79
C LEU A 40 -13.37 4.26 19.46
N LEU A 41 -12.56 3.63 20.30
CA LEU A 41 -12.22 2.21 20.15
C LEU A 41 -13.44 1.30 20.33
N SER A 42 -14.38 1.66 21.23
CA SER A 42 -15.65 0.96 21.40
C SER A 42 -16.55 1.10 20.17
N GLU A 43 -16.64 2.30 19.60
CA GLU A 43 -17.46 2.58 18.43
C GLU A 43 -16.91 1.86 17.16
N VAL A 44 -15.59 1.90 16.94
CA VAL A 44 -14.92 1.12 15.90
C VAL A 44 -15.15 -0.38 16.12
N GLY A 45 -15.09 -0.83 17.38
CA GLY A 45 -15.34 -2.23 17.74
C GLY A 45 -16.76 -2.70 17.43
N LYS A 46 -17.76 -1.83 17.58
CA LYS A 46 -19.17 -2.12 17.24
C LYS A 46 -19.39 -2.13 15.73
N SER A 47 -18.77 -1.19 15.03
CA SER A 47 -18.95 -1.03 13.58
C SER A 47 -18.14 -2.05 12.76
N LEU A 48 -16.97 -2.45 13.23
CA LEU A 48 -16.02 -3.31 12.51
C LEU A 48 -15.35 -4.32 13.47
N PRO A 49 -16.08 -5.31 14.00
CA PRO A 49 -15.58 -6.22 15.03
C PRO A 49 -14.36 -7.05 14.58
N GLU A 50 -14.30 -7.49 13.32
CA GLU A 50 -13.15 -8.21 12.77
C GLU A 50 -11.88 -7.32 12.70
N LEU A 51 -12.06 -6.03 12.39
CA LEU A 51 -10.95 -5.10 12.31
C LEU A 51 -10.38 -4.84 13.70
N ARG A 52 -11.24 -4.63 14.71
CA ARG A 52 -10.84 -4.51 16.10
C ARG A 52 -10.06 -5.72 16.57
N ARG A 53 -10.60 -6.93 16.32
CA ARG A 53 -9.94 -8.17 16.70
C ARG A 53 -8.51 -8.25 16.15
N ILE A 54 -8.32 -8.00 14.85
CA ILE A 54 -7.03 -8.15 14.19
C ILE A 54 -6.05 -7.03 14.57
N LEU A 55 -6.52 -5.77 14.62
CA LEU A 55 -5.63 -4.62 14.81
C LEU A 55 -5.38 -4.28 16.27
N ILE A 56 -6.28 -4.67 17.18
CA ILE A 56 -6.22 -4.32 18.60
C ILE A 56 -6.09 -5.57 19.46
N ASP A 57 -7.10 -6.44 19.47
CA ASP A 57 -7.17 -7.52 20.46
C ASP A 57 -6.04 -8.57 20.28
N GLU A 58 -5.76 -9.02 19.05
CA GLU A 58 -4.66 -9.96 18.76
C GLU A 58 -3.29 -9.30 19.04
N ARG A 59 -3.16 -8.01 18.77
CA ARG A 59 -1.95 -7.25 19.05
C ARG A 59 -1.73 -7.04 20.53
N ASP A 60 -2.78 -6.79 21.30
CA ASP A 60 -2.71 -6.64 22.76
C ASP A 60 -2.26 -7.94 23.42
N GLN A 61 -2.80 -9.08 22.98
CA GLN A 61 -2.37 -10.40 23.44
C GLN A 61 -0.89 -10.65 23.12
N TYR A 62 -0.48 -10.35 21.89
CA TYR A 62 0.92 -10.52 21.47
C TYR A 62 1.87 -9.64 22.29
N LEU A 63 1.52 -8.37 22.50
CA LEU A 63 2.30 -7.45 23.32
C LEU A 63 2.38 -7.91 24.77
N ALA A 64 1.26 -8.31 25.38
CA ALA A 64 1.23 -8.85 26.74
C ALA A 64 2.16 -10.05 26.89
N PHE A 65 2.12 -10.99 25.93
CA PHE A 65 3.00 -12.16 25.93
C PHE A 65 4.48 -11.78 25.83
N LYS A 66 4.83 -10.89 24.87
CA LYS A 66 6.23 -10.49 24.65
C LYS A 66 6.80 -9.69 25.82
N ILE A 67 6.02 -8.80 26.44
CA ILE A 67 6.45 -8.02 27.60
C ILE A 67 6.65 -8.95 28.81
N ARG A 68 5.70 -9.86 29.08
CA ARG A 68 5.78 -10.81 30.21
C ARG A 68 6.99 -11.73 30.11
N ASN A 69 7.36 -12.15 28.89
CA ASN A 69 8.46 -13.07 28.65
C ASN A 69 9.77 -12.36 28.23
N ALA A 70 9.84 -11.03 28.36
CA ALA A 70 11.06 -10.31 28.04
C ALA A 70 12.18 -10.64 29.06
N PRO A 71 13.44 -10.76 28.63
CA PRO A 71 14.56 -11.03 29.52
C PRO A 71 14.90 -9.80 30.39
N GLY A 72 15.10 -10.00 31.66
CA GLY A 72 15.54 -8.95 32.59
C GLY A 72 14.86 -9.02 33.96
N LYS A 73 15.45 -8.38 34.97
CA LYS A 73 14.89 -8.28 36.32
C LYS A 73 13.86 -7.13 36.44
N SER A 74 13.98 -6.13 35.59
CA SER A 74 13.06 -4.99 35.51
C SER A 74 12.87 -4.64 34.05
N ILE A 75 11.62 -4.52 33.63
CA ILE A 75 11.24 -4.29 32.23
C ILE A 75 10.43 -3.01 32.15
N VAL A 76 10.84 -2.12 31.27
CA VAL A 76 10.06 -0.91 30.90
C VAL A 76 9.59 -1.08 29.48
N ALA A 77 8.28 -1.16 29.28
CA ALA A 77 7.65 -1.25 27.96
C ALA A 77 7.00 0.10 27.59
N VAL A 78 7.36 0.64 26.43
CA VAL A 78 6.74 1.83 25.87
C VAL A 78 5.73 1.39 24.81
N VAL A 79 4.45 1.61 25.07
CA VAL A 79 3.35 1.17 24.22
C VAL A 79 2.38 2.33 23.97
N GLY A 80 1.60 2.25 22.88
CA GLY A 80 0.53 3.20 22.64
C GLY A 80 -0.56 3.13 23.70
N ALA A 81 -1.07 4.28 24.15
CA ALA A 81 -2.05 4.37 25.24
C ALA A 81 -3.28 3.46 25.03
N GLY A 82 -3.76 3.31 23.79
CA GLY A 82 -4.89 2.47 23.44
C GLY A 82 -4.67 0.97 23.65
N HIS A 83 -3.42 0.51 23.75
CA HIS A 83 -3.08 -0.91 23.99
C HIS A 83 -2.99 -1.25 25.47
N VAL A 84 -2.81 -0.26 26.36
CA VAL A 84 -2.57 -0.48 27.79
C VAL A 84 -3.70 -1.28 28.44
N PRO A 85 -5.00 -0.94 28.28
CA PRO A 85 -6.10 -1.71 28.88
C PRO A 85 -6.15 -3.16 28.37
N GLY A 86 -5.92 -3.36 27.06
CA GLY A 86 -5.92 -4.68 26.46
C GLY A 86 -4.76 -5.53 26.95
N ILE A 87 -3.54 -4.99 27.04
CA ILE A 87 -2.38 -5.66 27.61
C ILE A 87 -2.65 -6.08 29.06
N GLN A 88 -3.19 -5.18 29.89
CA GLN A 88 -3.54 -5.46 31.28
C GLN A 88 -4.59 -6.58 31.41
N SER A 89 -5.62 -6.56 30.55
CA SER A 89 -6.68 -7.56 30.56
C SER A 89 -6.21 -8.98 30.21
N HIS A 90 -5.09 -9.09 29.46
CA HIS A 90 -4.51 -10.36 29.02
C HIS A 90 -3.27 -10.75 29.83
N TRP A 91 -2.88 -9.95 30.84
CA TRP A 91 -1.61 -10.15 31.54
C TRP A 91 -1.49 -11.51 32.23
N GLU A 92 -2.56 -11.98 32.87
CA GLU A 92 -2.57 -13.26 33.59
C GLU A 92 -3.19 -14.41 32.78
N LYS A 93 -3.75 -14.13 31.60
CA LYS A 93 -4.41 -15.13 30.80
C LYS A 93 -3.39 -16.00 30.03
N PRO A 94 -3.70 -17.28 29.79
CA PRO A 94 -2.93 -18.08 28.87
C PRO A 94 -3.09 -17.51 27.45
N ILE A 95 -1.98 -17.29 26.75
CA ILE A 95 -1.95 -16.75 25.39
C ILE A 95 -1.33 -17.81 24.50
N ASP A 96 -2.07 -18.24 23.49
CA ASP A 96 -1.58 -19.13 22.45
C ASP A 96 -0.83 -18.31 21.39
N ILE A 97 0.49 -18.18 21.59
CA ILE A 97 1.35 -17.41 20.69
C ILE A 97 1.46 -18.06 19.31
N GLU A 98 1.38 -19.40 19.23
CA GLU A 98 1.48 -20.10 17.96
C GLU A 98 0.32 -19.76 17.04
N SER A 99 -0.89 -19.64 17.57
CA SER A 99 -2.06 -19.22 16.79
C SER A 99 -1.96 -17.77 16.32
N LEU A 100 -1.36 -16.88 17.12
CA LEU A 100 -1.18 -15.47 16.78
C LEU A 100 -0.07 -15.25 15.73
N GLU A 101 0.95 -16.11 15.71
CA GLU A 101 2.04 -16.05 14.74
C GLU A 101 1.72 -16.80 13.43
N GLN A 102 0.64 -17.58 13.38
CA GLN A 102 0.23 -18.28 12.18
C GLN A 102 -0.30 -17.30 11.10
N MET A 103 0.40 -17.25 9.99
CA MET A 103 -0.12 -16.55 8.82
C MET A 103 -1.22 -17.37 8.14
N PRO A 104 -2.41 -16.81 7.89
CA PRO A 104 -3.46 -17.52 7.19
C PRO A 104 -2.96 -18.04 5.83
N PRO A 105 -3.27 -19.28 5.46
CA PRO A 105 -2.82 -19.86 4.20
C PRO A 105 -3.34 -19.03 3.03
N LYS A 106 -2.43 -18.72 2.10
CA LYS A 106 -2.79 -17.99 0.87
C LYS A 106 -3.77 -18.83 0.07
N GLY A 107 -4.98 -18.35 -0.14
CA GLY A 107 -5.98 -19.06 -0.93
C GLY A 107 -5.44 -19.38 -2.32
N LYS A 108 -5.64 -20.62 -2.80
CA LYS A 108 -5.19 -21.09 -4.13
C LYS A 108 -5.67 -20.15 -5.25
N PHE A 109 -6.88 -19.61 -5.11
CA PHE A 109 -7.45 -18.63 -6.04
C PHE A 109 -6.64 -17.33 -6.13
N SER A 110 -6.12 -16.83 -5.03
CA SER A 110 -5.30 -15.61 -5.03
C SER A 110 -3.92 -15.82 -5.68
N VAL A 111 -3.42 -17.05 -5.65
CA VAL A 111 -2.17 -17.40 -6.34
C VAL A 111 -2.42 -17.52 -7.85
N LEU A 112 -3.52 -18.19 -8.24
CA LEU A 112 -3.89 -18.32 -9.65
C LEU A 112 -4.15 -16.95 -10.30
N LEU A 113 -4.85 -16.06 -9.62
CA LEU A 113 -5.18 -14.72 -10.12
C LEU A 113 -3.93 -13.88 -10.47
N LYS A 114 -2.81 -14.11 -9.78
CA LYS A 114 -1.55 -13.40 -10.07
C LYS A 114 -0.95 -13.76 -11.43
N TRP A 115 -1.24 -14.97 -11.94
CA TRP A 115 -0.73 -15.45 -13.21
C TRP A 115 -1.66 -15.17 -14.39
N VAL A 116 -2.90 -14.72 -14.13
CA VAL A 116 -3.87 -14.39 -15.19
C VAL A 116 -3.33 -13.29 -16.11
N PHE A 117 -2.81 -12.20 -15.55
CA PHE A 117 -2.26 -11.10 -16.36
C PHE A 117 -1.06 -11.52 -17.22
N PRO A 118 -0.02 -12.16 -16.68
CA PRO A 118 1.06 -12.71 -17.50
C PRO A 118 0.55 -13.66 -18.60
N ALA A 119 -0.38 -14.55 -18.27
CA ALA A 119 -0.90 -15.51 -19.22
C ALA A 119 -1.68 -14.84 -20.36
N VAL A 120 -2.48 -13.82 -20.07
CA VAL A 120 -3.21 -13.03 -21.08
C VAL A 120 -2.25 -12.35 -22.04
N ILE A 121 -1.18 -11.72 -21.53
CA ILE A 121 -0.19 -11.02 -22.37
C ILE A 121 0.53 -12.00 -23.28
N VAL A 122 1.05 -13.10 -22.72
CA VAL A 122 1.74 -14.12 -23.48
C VAL A 122 0.81 -14.79 -24.49
N GLY A 123 -0.44 -15.06 -24.09
CA GLY A 123 -1.48 -15.61 -24.95
C GLY A 123 -1.80 -14.72 -26.16
N LEU A 124 -1.98 -13.42 -25.93
CA LEU A 124 -2.23 -12.45 -27.01
C LEU A 124 -1.07 -12.36 -27.99
N VAL A 125 0.17 -12.28 -27.50
CA VAL A 125 1.37 -12.26 -28.35
C VAL A 125 1.50 -13.57 -29.12
N GLY A 126 1.24 -14.71 -28.48
CA GLY A 126 1.23 -16.02 -29.13
C GLY A 126 0.17 -16.13 -30.22
N LEU A 127 -1.06 -15.71 -29.94
CA LEU A 127 -2.12 -15.64 -30.94
C LEU A 127 -1.70 -14.77 -32.13
N GLY A 128 -1.17 -13.57 -31.88
CA GLY A 128 -0.68 -12.68 -32.96
C GLY A 128 0.41 -13.33 -33.80
N PHE A 129 1.29 -14.11 -33.16
CA PHE A 129 2.35 -14.82 -33.87
C PHE A 129 1.79 -15.91 -34.81
N PHE A 130 0.86 -16.74 -34.30
CA PHE A 130 0.32 -17.87 -35.08
C PHE A 130 -0.71 -17.45 -36.10
N THR A 131 -1.49 -16.39 -35.87
CA THR A 131 -2.54 -15.93 -36.81
C THR A 131 -2.05 -14.91 -37.83
N SER A 132 -1.18 -13.99 -37.41
CA SER A 132 -0.81 -12.80 -38.19
C SER A 132 0.70 -12.68 -38.45
N GLY A 133 1.48 -13.63 -37.93
CA GLY A 133 2.92 -13.73 -38.17
C GLY A 133 3.79 -12.92 -37.21
N SER A 134 5.10 -13.10 -37.33
CA SER A 134 6.11 -12.55 -36.43
C SER A 134 6.16 -11.03 -36.37
N VAL A 135 5.83 -10.35 -37.45
CA VAL A 135 5.83 -8.87 -37.53
C VAL A 135 4.76 -8.28 -36.62
N ILE A 136 3.55 -8.84 -36.63
CA ILE A 136 2.46 -8.37 -35.75
C ILE A 136 2.79 -8.66 -34.29
N ALA A 137 3.30 -9.86 -33.99
CA ALA A 137 3.76 -10.18 -32.64
C ALA A 137 4.82 -9.19 -32.11
N ALA A 138 5.78 -8.82 -32.95
CA ALA A 138 6.80 -7.82 -32.60
C ALA A 138 6.19 -6.43 -32.35
N HIS A 139 5.18 -6.01 -33.14
CA HIS A 139 4.45 -4.76 -32.90
C HIS A 139 3.66 -4.80 -31.59
N MET A 140 3.05 -5.94 -31.24
CA MET A 140 2.36 -6.10 -29.95
C MET A 140 3.30 -5.93 -28.77
N ILE A 141 4.49 -6.57 -28.81
CA ILE A 141 5.52 -6.42 -27.79
C ILE A 141 6.00 -4.96 -27.71
N LYS A 142 6.23 -4.31 -28.85
CA LYS A 142 6.63 -2.90 -28.90
C LYS A 142 5.61 -2.01 -28.21
N TRP A 143 4.31 -2.14 -28.55
CA TRP A 143 3.27 -1.33 -27.95
C TRP A 143 3.07 -1.62 -26.46
N TRP A 144 3.25 -2.87 -26.06
CA TRP A 144 3.29 -3.25 -24.64
C TRP A 144 4.37 -2.46 -23.89
N ILE A 145 5.59 -2.50 -24.38
CA ILE A 145 6.73 -1.82 -23.75
C ILE A 145 6.50 -0.29 -23.75
N VAL A 146 6.17 0.28 -24.90
CA VAL A 146 6.02 1.74 -25.05
C VAL A 146 4.91 2.27 -24.17
N ALA A 147 3.73 1.67 -24.20
CA ALA A 147 2.58 2.17 -23.41
C ALA A 147 2.85 2.07 -21.89
N LYS A 148 3.42 0.95 -21.43
CA LYS A 148 3.72 0.77 -20.02
C LYS A 148 4.85 1.67 -19.54
N ALA A 149 5.93 1.75 -20.28
CA ALA A 149 7.10 2.54 -19.94
C ALA A 149 6.78 4.05 -19.91
N SER A 150 6.10 4.55 -20.96
CA SER A 150 5.76 5.98 -21.04
C SER A 150 4.79 6.41 -19.94
N LEU A 151 3.71 5.67 -19.70
CA LEU A 151 2.70 6.05 -18.71
C LEU A 151 3.20 5.89 -17.27
N ALA A 152 4.02 4.88 -16.98
CA ALA A 152 4.68 4.77 -15.67
C ALA A 152 5.71 5.89 -15.46
N GLY A 153 6.50 6.21 -16.47
CA GLY A 153 7.44 7.32 -16.45
C GLY A 153 6.76 8.68 -16.26
N LEU A 154 5.64 8.91 -16.96
CA LEU A 154 4.80 10.10 -16.76
C LEU A 154 4.24 10.18 -15.34
N GLY A 155 3.84 9.05 -14.75
CA GLY A 155 3.39 9.00 -13.36
C GLY A 155 4.50 9.43 -12.38
N ALA A 156 5.72 8.93 -12.56
CA ALA A 156 6.87 9.33 -11.76
C ALA A 156 7.25 10.80 -11.97
N ALA A 157 7.16 11.29 -13.20
CA ALA A 157 7.43 12.69 -13.55
C ALA A 157 6.38 13.63 -12.94
N ALA A 158 5.09 13.26 -12.95
CA ALA A 158 4.02 14.02 -12.32
C ALA A 158 4.19 14.14 -10.79
N ALA A 159 4.86 13.17 -10.16
CA ALA A 159 5.26 13.25 -8.75
C ALA A 159 6.51 14.12 -8.51
N PHE A 160 7.08 14.74 -9.55
CA PHE A 160 8.38 15.42 -9.50
C PHE A 160 9.52 14.50 -8.98
N GLY A 161 9.45 13.21 -9.33
CA GLY A 161 10.49 12.25 -9.00
C GLY A 161 11.83 12.59 -9.67
N HIS A 162 12.92 12.17 -9.02
CA HIS A 162 14.27 12.37 -9.57
C HIS A 162 14.40 11.69 -10.96
N PRO A 163 15.20 12.19 -11.90
CA PRO A 163 15.37 11.58 -13.24
C PRO A 163 15.69 10.10 -13.21
N LEU A 164 16.53 9.63 -12.27
CA LEU A 164 16.83 8.21 -12.09
C LEU A 164 15.61 7.42 -11.57
N THR A 165 14.74 8.04 -10.80
CA THR A 165 13.46 7.46 -10.36
C THR A 165 12.53 7.27 -11.57
N ILE A 166 12.44 8.27 -12.45
CA ILE A 166 11.66 8.18 -13.69
C ILE A 166 12.19 7.06 -14.57
N LEU A 167 13.52 7.00 -14.75
CA LEU A 167 14.16 5.93 -15.52
C LEU A 167 13.89 4.56 -14.93
N SER A 168 13.97 4.40 -13.61
CA SER A 168 13.67 3.14 -12.94
C SER A 168 12.21 2.69 -13.15
N ALA A 169 11.26 3.64 -13.13
CA ALA A 169 9.86 3.38 -13.44
C ALA A 169 9.67 2.90 -14.89
N VAL A 170 10.30 3.59 -15.85
CA VAL A 170 10.27 3.24 -17.29
C VAL A 170 10.76 1.81 -17.53
N VAL A 171 11.88 1.45 -16.91
CA VAL A 171 12.48 0.11 -17.08
C VAL A 171 11.68 -0.98 -16.36
N ALA A 172 11.22 -0.71 -15.15
CA ALA A 172 10.48 -1.69 -14.34
C ALA A 172 9.05 -1.96 -14.85
N ALA A 173 8.41 -0.97 -15.49
CA ALA A 173 7.00 -1.07 -15.86
C ALA A 173 6.66 -2.21 -16.82
N PRO A 174 7.37 -2.46 -17.92
CA PRO A 174 7.07 -3.57 -18.82
C PRO A 174 7.27 -4.94 -18.19
N ILE A 175 8.19 -5.05 -17.22
CA ILE A 175 8.60 -6.31 -16.57
C ILE A 175 7.66 -6.67 -15.41
N SER A 176 7.13 -5.66 -14.74
CA SER A 176 6.34 -5.84 -13.49
C SER A 176 5.20 -6.86 -13.57
N PRO A 177 4.44 -7.04 -14.67
CA PRO A 177 3.36 -8.01 -14.72
C PRO A 177 3.84 -9.46 -14.70
N PHE A 178 5.07 -9.70 -15.14
CA PHE A 178 5.67 -11.05 -15.18
C PHE A 178 6.26 -11.49 -13.84
N ASN A 179 6.43 -10.54 -12.91
CA ASN A 179 6.87 -10.84 -11.55
C ASN A 179 5.93 -10.19 -10.52
N PRO A 180 5.05 -10.96 -9.85
CA PRO A 180 4.08 -10.42 -8.91
C PRO A 180 4.70 -9.77 -7.66
N MET A 181 6.00 -9.97 -7.42
CA MET A 181 6.73 -9.33 -6.33
C MET A 181 7.24 -7.92 -6.71
N ILE A 182 7.40 -7.64 -8.00
CA ILE A 182 7.92 -6.36 -8.50
C ILE A 182 6.75 -5.44 -8.81
N LYS A 183 6.44 -4.53 -7.89
CA LYS A 183 5.51 -3.43 -8.17
C LYS A 183 6.32 -2.21 -8.61
N VAL A 184 5.99 -1.66 -9.78
CA VAL A 184 6.74 -0.53 -10.39
C VAL A 184 6.91 0.62 -9.41
N GLY A 185 5.83 1.00 -8.72
CA GLY A 185 5.87 2.09 -7.75
C GLY A 185 6.80 1.81 -6.56
N PHE A 186 6.94 0.54 -6.11
CA PHE A 186 7.92 0.23 -5.06
C PHE A 186 9.35 0.40 -5.54
N VAL A 187 9.66 -0.03 -6.77
CA VAL A 187 11.00 0.16 -7.35
C VAL A 187 11.30 1.65 -7.47
N ALA A 188 10.40 2.41 -8.07
CA ALA A 188 10.56 3.85 -8.23
C ALA A 188 10.61 4.59 -6.87
N GLY A 189 9.72 4.24 -5.93
CA GLY A 189 9.69 4.82 -4.59
C GLY A 189 10.94 4.52 -3.78
N LEU A 190 11.51 3.32 -3.90
CA LEU A 190 12.77 2.96 -3.25
C LEU A 190 13.94 3.79 -3.80
N VAL A 191 14.03 3.94 -5.13
CA VAL A 191 15.04 4.80 -5.78
C VAL A 191 14.88 6.24 -5.31
N GLU A 192 13.64 6.77 -5.27
CA GLU A 192 13.37 8.12 -4.77
C GLU A 192 13.75 8.29 -3.30
N ALA A 193 13.47 7.29 -2.46
CA ALA A 193 13.82 7.31 -1.04
C ALA A 193 15.35 7.34 -0.83
N VAL A 194 16.08 6.52 -1.58
CA VAL A 194 17.56 6.46 -1.50
C VAL A 194 18.20 7.76 -1.98
N LEU A 195 17.69 8.35 -3.05
CA LEU A 195 18.20 9.60 -3.61
C LEU A 195 17.77 10.83 -2.80
N GLY A 196 16.50 10.85 -2.39
CA GLY A 196 15.90 11.97 -1.65
C GLY A 196 16.41 12.11 -0.21
N LYS A 197 16.87 11.01 0.41
CA LYS A 197 17.37 10.94 1.79
C LYS A 197 16.48 11.74 2.74
N PRO A 198 15.26 11.30 3.03
CA PRO A 198 14.36 11.99 3.95
C PRO A 198 15.01 12.12 5.33
N LYS A 199 14.78 13.25 5.98
CA LYS A 199 15.33 13.57 7.31
C LYS A 199 14.19 13.53 8.34
N VAL A 200 14.55 13.46 9.63
CA VAL A 200 13.58 13.54 10.74
C VAL A 200 12.71 14.79 10.62
N LYS A 201 13.30 15.93 10.24
CA LYS A 201 12.57 17.16 10.00
C LYS A 201 11.43 17.03 8.97
N ASP A 202 11.61 16.21 7.94
CA ASP A 202 10.57 15.99 6.92
C ASP A 202 9.34 15.22 7.50
N PHE A 203 9.52 14.50 8.63
CA PHE A 203 8.43 13.91 9.40
C PHE A 203 7.77 14.92 10.35
N GLU A 204 8.55 15.79 10.98
CA GLU A 204 8.04 16.79 11.90
C GLU A 204 7.12 17.80 11.18
N THR A 205 7.48 18.22 9.97
CA THR A 205 6.67 19.15 9.16
C THR A 205 5.58 18.45 8.34
N LEU A 206 5.45 17.12 8.43
CA LEU A 206 4.56 16.35 7.58
C LEU A 206 3.10 16.82 7.67
N LEU A 207 2.59 17.05 8.91
CA LEU A 207 1.20 17.45 9.13
C LEU A 207 0.90 18.84 8.54
N GLU A 208 1.84 19.77 8.61
CA GLU A 208 1.70 21.08 7.98
C GLU A 208 1.77 20.98 6.46
N ASP A 209 2.71 20.20 5.95
CA ASP A 209 2.94 20.06 4.51
C ASP A 209 1.78 19.35 3.78
N ILE A 210 1.13 18.35 4.39
CA ILE A 210 -0.02 17.66 3.78
C ILE A 210 -1.29 18.51 3.71
N SER A 211 -1.39 19.56 4.51
CA SER A 211 -2.53 20.49 4.49
C SER A 211 -2.55 21.40 3.26
N SER A 212 -1.45 21.47 2.50
CA SER A 212 -1.34 22.31 1.32
C SER A 212 -0.92 21.50 0.08
N PHE A 213 -1.52 21.80 -1.08
CA PHE A 213 -1.20 21.12 -2.32
C PHE A 213 0.31 21.23 -2.67
N ARG A 214 0.92 22.41 -2.50
CA ARG A 214 2.36 22.59 -2.72
C ARG A 214 3.22 21.86 -1.71
N GLY A 215 2.83 21.84 -0.44
CA GLY A 215 3.54 21.15 0.64
C GLY A 215 3.61 19.66 0.37
N PHE A 216 2.50 19.07 -0.15
CA PHE A 216 2.41 17.66 -0.46
C PHE A 216 3.46 17.21 -1.51
N TRP A 217 3.79 18.05 -2.50
CA TRP A 217 4.87 17.76 -3.46
C TRP A 217 6.27 18.13 -2.95
N ARG A 218 6.36 19.11 -2.03
CA ARG A 218 7.64 19.61 -1.52
C ARG A 218 8.25 18.71 -0.45
N ASN A 219 7.42 18.15 0.42
CA ASN A 219 7.89 17.26 1.47
C ASN A 219 8.39 15.95 0.85
N LYS A 220 9.59 15.50 1.28
CA LYS A 220 10.25 14.34 0.70
C LYS A 220 9.49 13.02 0.94
N ILE A 221 8.82 12.89 2.08
CA ILE A 221 8.09 11.67 2.44
C ILE A 221 6.84 11.53 1.57
N THR A 222 6.03 12.60 1.49
CA THR A 222 4.84 12.59 0.64
C THR A 222 5.18 12.47 -0.83
N ARG A 223 6.29 13.07 -1.28
CA ARG A 223 6.78 12.90 -2.66
C ARG A 223 7.15 11.45 -2.96
N ILE A 224 7.82 10.74 -2.05
CA ILE A 224 8.08 9.30 -2.21
C ILE A 224 6.76 8.53 -2.36
N LEU A 225 5.76 8.83 -1.52
CA LEU A 225 4.44 8.21 -1.61
C LEU A 225 3.74 8.54 -2.92
N LEU A 226 3.81 9.80 -3.38
CA LEU A 226 3.29 10.22 -4.68
C LEU A 226 3.94 9.46 -5.83
N VAL A 227 5.27 9.31 -5.81
CA VAL A 227 6.00 8.50 -6.79
C VAL A 227 5.45 7.08 -6.81
N VAL A 228 5.28 6.44 -5.66
CA VAL A 228 4.72 5.09 -5.56
C VAL A 228 3.33 5.01 -6.17
N VAL A 229 2.44 5.94 -5.79
CA VAL A 229 1.03 5.93 -6.21
C VAL A 229 0.88 6.26 -7.69
N LEU A 230 1.46 7.38 -8.13
CA LEU A 230 1.29 7.86 -9.51
C LEU A 230 2.00 6.95 -10.53
N THR A 231 3.14 6.37 -10.18
CA THR A 231 3.82 5.38 -11.03
C THR A 231 3.00 4.10 -11.17
N ASN A 232 2.41 3.59 -10.08
CA ASN A 232 1.54 2.43 -10.14
C ASN A 232 0.27 2.71 -10.95
N LEU A 233 -0.34 3.89 -10.78
CA LEU A 233 -1.50 4.32 -11.55
C LEU A 233 -1.15 4.42 -13.04
N GLY A 234 -0.06 5.09 -13.38
CA GLY A 234 0.43 5.18 -14.77
C GLY A 234 0.69 3.80 -15.37
N SER A 235 1.34 2.90 -14.63
CA SER A 235 1.56 1.52 -15.08
C SER A 235 0.27 0.74 -15.26
N ALA A 236 -0.74 0.95 -14.42
CA ALA A 236 -2.06 0.31 -14.56
C ALA A 236 -2.78 0.82 -15.81
N ILE A 237 -2.85 2.13 -16.02
CA ILE A 237 -3.41 2.74 -17.24
C ILE A 237 -2.66 2.23 -18.47
N GLY A 238 -1.31 2.16 -18.39
CA GLY A 238 -0.46 1.61 -19.45
C GLY A 238 -0.80 0.17 -19.82
N THR A 239 -1.20 -0.65 -18.85
CA THR A 239 -1.67 -2.02 -19.11
C THR A 239 -2.95 -2.03 -19.95
N PHE A 240 -3.95 -1.21 -19.59
CA PHE A 240 -5.22 -1.13 -20.34
C PHE A 240 -5.01 -0.61 -21.75
N VAL A 241 -4.18 0.44 -21.92
CA VAL A 241 -3.84 0.99 -23.23
C VAL A 241 -3.11 -0.04 -24.10
N ALA A 242 -2.10 -0.72 -23.52
CA ALA A 242 -1.35 -1.73 -24.24
C ALA A 242 -2.24 -2.90 -24.70
N LEU A 243 -3.09 -3.44 -23.79
CA LEU A 243 -4.01 -4.53 -24.15
C LEU A 243 -4.98 -4.11 -25.24
N SER A 244 -5.54 -2.90 -25.18
CA SER A 244 -6.43 -2.38 -26.23
C SER A 244 -5.73 -2.27 -27.58
N LEU A 245 -4.48 -1.80 -27.61
CA LEU A 245 -3.68 -1.73 -28.85
C LEU A 245 -3.33 -3.12 -29.38
N MET A 246 -2.97 -4.07 -28.50
CA MET A 246 -2.66 -5.44 -28.89
C MET A 246 -3.86 -6.14 -29.52
N VAL A 247 -5.07 -5.97 -28.94
CA VAL A 247 -6.31 -6.52 -29.51
C VAL A 247 -6.62 -5.92 -30.87
N LYS A 248 -6.44 -4.59 -31.06
CA LYS A 248 -6.63 -3.94 -32.36
C LYS A 248 -5.69 -4.43 -33.44
N LEU A 249 -4.51 -4.91 -33.10
CA LEU A 249 -3.56 -5.48 -34.07
C LEU A 249 -3.94 -6.90 -34.51
N LEU A 250 -4.84 -7.57 -33.76
CA LEU A 250 -5.39 -8.89 -34.13
C LEU A 250 -6.65 -8.82 -34.95
N ALA A 251 -7.39 -7.70 -34.87
CA ALA A 251 -8.61 -7.45 -35.62
C ALA A 251 -8.30 -6.94 -37.02
#